data_fd2fd8ee479a242ce5a509168fd42ac1
#
_entry.id   fd2fd8ee479a242ce5a509168fd42ac1
#
_cell.length_a   1.000
_cell.length_b   1.000
_cell.length_c   1.000
_cell.angle_alpha   90.00
_cell.angle_beta   90.00
_cell.angle_gamma   90.00
#
_symmetry.space_group_name_H-M   'P 1'
#
loop_
_entity.id
_entity.type
_entity.pdbx_description
1 polymer ?
#
loop_
_entity_poly.entity_id
_entity_poly.type
_entity_poly.pdbx_seq_one_letter_code
_entity_poly.pdbx_strand_id
1 'polypeptide(L)'
;MSYVIVEDVAASWEQYAHVAAALAGQAPAGLIVHAAGPTDEGFRVVALWESEEAWRRFAERGDSANASPAPLHIVRALQPEHVVYGAGEGVRWPAQ
;
A
#
# COMPACT_ATOMS: atom_id res chain seq x y z
N MET A 1 10.24 1.58 -14.46
CA MET A 1 8.87 1.99 -14.66
C MET A 1 8.07 1.84 -13.38
N SER A 2 7.27 2.84 -13.09
CA SER A 2 6.49 2.78 -11.85
C SER A 2 5.27 1.91 -11.99
N TYR A 3 4.68 1.59 -10.85
CA TYR A 3 3.51 0.73 -10.79
C TYR A 3 2.65 1.21 -9.64
N VAL A 4 1.38 1.43 -9.89
CA VAL A 4 0.45 1.94 -8.88
C VAL A 4 -0.51 0.84 -8.47
N ILE A 5 -0.68 0.68 -7.17
CA ILE A 5 -1.61 -0.31 -6.61
C ILE A 5 -2.61 0.42 -5.73
N VAL A 6 -3.88 0.11 -5.92
CA VAL A 6 -4.95 0.56 -5.04
C VAL A 6 -5.65 -0.68 -4.50
N GLU A 7 -5.72 -0.79 -3.18
CA GLU A 7 -6.37 -1.93 -2.54
C GLU A 7 -7.51 -1.42 -1.68
N ASP A 8 -8.70 -1.97 -1.91
CA ASP A 8 -9.87 -1.67 -1.11
C ASP A 8 -10.19 -2.91 -0.28
N VAL A 9 -10.21 -2.74 1.02
CA VAL A 9 -10.36 -3.86 1.95
C VAL A 9 -11.59 -3.61 2.81
N ALA A 10 -12.49 -4.59 2.86
CA ALA A 10 -13.71 -4.50 3.67
C ALA A 10 -13.42 -4.99 5.07
N ALA A 11 -12.60 -4.23 5.77
CA ALA A 11 -12.21 -4.55 7.13
C ALA A 11 -12.06 -3.23 7.87
N SER A 12 -12.08 -3.27 9.19
CA SER A 12 -12.03 -2.04 9.97
C SER A 12 -10.67 -1.37 9.82
N TRP A 13 -10.68 -0.06 10.01
CA TRP A 13 -9.43 0.69 9.97
C TRP A 13 -8.45 0.17 11.02
N GLU A 14 -8.96 -0.33 12.12
CA GLU A 14 -8.09 -0.88 13.16
C GLU A 14 -7.34 -2.11 12.69
N GLN A 15 -7.93 -2.86 11.77
CA GLN A 15 -7.23 -4.03 11.23
C GLN A 15 -6.11 -3.63 10.30
N TYR A 16 -6.11 -2.41 9.80
CA TYR A 16 -4.98 -1.91 9.04
C TYR A 16 -3.70 -1.93 9.87
N ALA A 17 -3.82 -1.93 11.19
CA ALA A 17 -2.64 -1.97 12.05
C ALA A 17 -1.75 -3.17 11.73
N HIS A 18 -2.34 -4.27 11.26
CA HIS A 18 -1.55 -5.44 10.89
C HIS A 18 -0.68 -5.13 9.68
N VAL A 19 -1.23 -4.40 8.70
CA VAL A 19 -0.45 -4.00 7.53
C VAL A 19 0.62 -3.01 7.93
N ALA A 20 0.25 -2.05 8.78
CA ALA A 20 1.21 -1.04 9.23
C ALA A 20 2.34 -1.68 10.00
N ALA A 21 2.05 -2.70 10.80
CA ALA A 21 3.08 -3.39 11.56
C ALA A 21 4.08 -4.09 10.63
N ALA A 22 3.59 -4.64 9.53
CA ALA A 22 4.46 -5.31 8.59
C ALA A 22 5.41 -4.33 7.90
N LEU A 23 5.00 -3.06 7.81
CA LEU A 23 5.80 -2.03 7.16
C LEU A 23 6.64 -1.24 8.14
N ALA A 24 6.41 -1.45 9.45
CA ALA A 24 7.07 -0.65 10.47
C ALA A 24 8.55 -0.87 10.46
N GLY A 25 9.29 0.20 10.64
CA GLY A 25 10.73 0.13 10.79
C GLY A 25 11.50 0.10 9.49
N GLN A 26 10.94 -0.44 8.43
CA GLN A 26 11.67 -0.51 7.17
C GLN A 26 10.70 -0.69 6.03
N ALA A 27 10.73 0.23 5.09
CA ALA A 27 9.91 0.14 3.90
C ALA A 27 10.38 -1.02 3.03
N PRO A 28 9.45 -1.73 2.38
CA PRO A 28 9.84 -2.80 1.47
C PRO A 28 10.66 -2.27 0.30
N ALA A 29 11.53 -3.11 -0.22
CA ALA A 29 12.34 -2.73 -1.37
C ALA A 29 11.43 -2.39 -2.55
N GLY A 30 11.69 -1.25 -3.16
CA GLY A 30 10.93 -0.82 -4.34
C GLY A 30 9.70 0.01 -4.04
N LEU A 31 9.34 0.17 -2.78
CA LEU A 31 8.20 1.00 -2.42
C LEU A 31 8.62 2.47 -2.42
N ILE A 32 7.85 3.29 -3.12
CA ILE A 32 8.15 4.72 -3.21
C ILE A 32 7.24 5.51 -2.28
N VAL A 33 5.93 5.27 -2.36
CA VAL A 33 4.94 5.97 -1.53
C VAL A 33 3.88 4.97 -1.10
N HIS A 34 3.47 5.08 0.14
CA HIS A 34 2.38 4.28 0.69
C HIS A 34 1.47 5.22 1.47
N ALA A 35 0.18 5.19 1.16
CA ALA A 35 -0.79 5.99 1.87
C ALA A 35 -2.02 5.14 2.12
N ALA A 36 -2.65 5.34 3.27
CA ALA A 36 -3.83 4.57 3.62
C ALA A 36 -4.75 5.38 4.49
N GLY A 37 -6.02 5.05 4.44
CA GLY A 37 -7.00 5.71 5.27
C GLY A 37 -8.32 4.97 5.27
N PRO A 38 -9.21 5.30 6.21
CA PRO A 38 -10.50 4.66 6.29
C PRO A 38 -11.44 5.12 5.19
N THR A 39 -12.34 4.24 4.81
CA THR A 39 -13.43 4.54 3.88
C THR A 39 -14.74 4.12 4.50
N ASP A 40 -15.84 4.42 3.82
CA ASP A 40 -17.15 4.02 4.33
C ASP A 40 -17.28 2.51 4.44
N GLU A 41 -16.55 1.78 3.62
CA GLU A 41 -16.69 0.33 3.55
C GLU A 41 -15.54 -0.42 4.19
N GLY A 42 -14.55 0.31 4.69
CA GLY A 42 -13.38 -0.34 5.28
C GLY A 42 -12.19 0.58 5.24
N PHE A 43 -11.15 0.18 4.52
CA PHE A 43 -10.01 1.07 4.32
C PHE A 43 -9.45 0.89 2.92
N ARG A 44 -8.68 1.89 2.51
CA ARG A 44 -8.04 1.89 1.19
C ARG A 44 -6.55 2.14 1.37
N VAL A 45 -5.76 1.40 0.60
CA VAL A 45 -4.32 1.60 0.53
C VAL A 45 -3.98 2.01 -0.90
N VAL A 46 -3.16 3.05 -1.02
CA VAL A 46 -2.64 3.48 -2.32
C VAL A 46 -1.13 3.44 -2.23
N ALA A 47 -0.50 2.80 -3.19
CA ALA A 47 0.95 2.66 -3.15
C ALA A 47 1.55 2.86 -4.53
N LEU A 48 2.70 3.50 -4.56
CA LEU A 48 3.50 3.66 -5.78
C LEU A 48 4.76 2.83 -5.59
N TRP A 49 5.01 1.95 -6.55
CA TRP A 49 6.16 1.05 -6.53
C TRP A 49 7.06 1.36 -7.71
N GLU A 50 8.32 1.00 -7.59
CA GLU A 50 9.28 1.18 -8.69
C GLU A 50 8.91 0.33 -9.89
N SER A 51 8.32 -0.83 -9.65
CA SER A 51 7.98 -1.76 -10.73
C SER A 51 6.92 -2.72 -10.25
N GLU A 52 6.26 -3.35 -11.20
CA GLU A 52 5.30 -4.41 -10.88
C GLU A 52 6.00 -5.56 -10.15
N GLU A 53 7.21 -5.85 -10.53
CA GLU A 53 7.95 -6.95 -9.94
C GLU A 53 8.22 -6.70 -8.46
N ALA A 54 8.54 -5.45 -8.11
CA ALA A 54 8.79 -5.12 -6.70
C ALA A 54 7.53 -5.34 -5.87
N TRP A 55 6.37 -4.93 -6.40
CA TRP A 55 5.13 -5.15 -5.69
C TRP A 55 4.81 -6.63 -5.57
N ARG A 56 5.04 -7.39 -6.63
CA ARG A 56 4.75 -8.82 -6.60
C ARG A 56 5.56 -9.54 -5.53
N ARG A 57 6.82 -9.16 -5.40
CA ARG A 57 7.66 -9.77 -4.37
C ARG A 57 7.11 -9.50 -2.98
N PHE A 58 6.66 -8.28 -2.76
CA PHE A 58 6.08 -7.92 -1.47
C PHE A 58 4.79 -8.70 -1.22
N ALA A 59 3.93 -8.77 -2.22
CA ALA A 59 2.64 -9.46 -2.08
C ALA A 59 2.85 -10.95 -1.82
N GLU A 60 3.85 -11.53 -2.45
CA GLU A 60 4.11 -12.97 -2.32
C GLU A 60 4.64 -13.33 -0.94
N ARG A 61 5.20 -12.36 -0.24
CA ARG A 61 5.69 -12.62 1.12
C ARG A 61 4.57 -12.67 2.15
N GLY A 62 3.35 -12.34 1.75
CA GLY A 62 2.24 -12.37 2.66
C GLY A 62 2.20 -11.24 3.65
N ASP A 63 3.00 -10.20 3.41
CA ASP A 63 3.09 -9.05 4.31
C ASP A 63 2.13 -7.94 3.92
N SER A 64 1.37 -8.15 2.88
CA SER A 64 0.43 -7.14 2.39
C SER A 64 -0.94 -7.37 3.00
N ALA A 65 -1.89 -6.51 2.62
CA ALA A 65 -3.28 -6.66 3.05
C ALA A 65 -3.87 -7.98 2.57
N ASN A 66 -3.25 -8.63 1.59
CA ASN A 66 -3.70 -9.93 1.13
C ASN A 66 -3.62 -10.99 2.22
N ALA A 67 -2.75 -10.81 3.18
CA ALA A 67 -2.63 -11.76 4.28
C ALA A 67 -3.75 -11.58 5.29
N SER A 68 -4.51 -10.51 5.20
CA SER A 68 -5.60 -10.26 6.12
C SER A 68 -6.80 -11.13 5.77
N PRO A 69 -7.52 -11.62 6.76
CA PRO A 69 -8.72 -12.44 6.50
C PRO A 69 -9.93 -11.59 6.13
N ALA A 70 -9.74 -10.47 5.50
CA ALA A 70 -10.84 -9.60 5.12
C ALA A 70 -11.80 -10.32 4.17
N PRO A 71 -13.10 -10.15 4.34
CA PRO A 71 -14.07 -10.84 3.51
C PRO A 71 -14.08 -10.33 2.07
N LEU A 72 -13.64 -9.10 1.84
CA LEU A 72 -13.59 -8.52 0.51
C LEU A 72 -12.30 -7.75 0.37
N HIS A 73 -11.57 -8.07 -0.68
CA HIS A 73 -10.30 -7.40 -0.95
C HIS A 73 -10.18 -7.21 -2.46
N ILE A 74 -10.29 -5.98 -2.90
CA ILE A 74 -10.23 -5.64 -4.31
C ILE A 74 -8.91 -4.95 -4.57
N VAL A 75 -8.14 -5.50 -5.50
CA VAL A 75 -6.87 -4.92 -5.89
C VAL A 75 -6.99 -4.40 -7.31
N ARG A 76 -6.59 -3.15 -7.51
CA ARG A 76 -6.54 -2.54 -8.82
C ARG A 76 -5.13 -2.03 -9.05
N ALA A 77 -4.66 -2.23 -10.26
CA ALA A 77 -3.29 -1.88 -10.59
C ALA A 77 -3.25 -1.16 -11.92
N LEU A 78 -2.31 -0.24 -12.04
CA LEU A 78 -2.07 0.39 -13.33
C LEU A 78 -0.60 0.73 -13.46
N GLN A 79 -0.15 0.79 -14.69
CA GLN A 79 1.16 1.28 -15.02
C GLN A 79 0.99 2.74 -15.44
N PRO A 80 1.44 3.69 -14.62
CA PRO A 80 1.13 5.09 -14.90
C PRO A 80 1.90 5.56 -16.13
N GLU A 81 1.25 6.41 -16.91
CA GLU A 81 1.90 7.05 -18.04
C GLU A 81 2.40 8.42 -17.69
N HIS A 82 2.05 8.91 -16.52
CA HIS A 82 2.45 10.24 -16.09
C HIS A 82 2.60 10.24 -14.58
N VAL A 83 3.78 10.59 -14.11
CA VAL A 83 4.07 10.64 -12.68
C VAL A 83 4.82 11.93 -12.40
N VAL A 84 4.35 12.65 -11.39
CA VAL A 84 5.03 13.86 -10.93
C VAL A 84 5.34 13.69 -9.46
N TYR A 85 6.59 13.92 -9.10
CA TYR A 85 7.01 13.84 -7.71
C TYR A 85 7.02 15.25 -7.14
N GLY A 86 6.15 15.50 -6.17
CA GLY A 86 6.12 16.78 -5.51
C GLY A 86 7.20 16.89 -4.46
N ALA A 87 7.39 18.10 -3.96
CA ALA A 87 8.33 18.36 -2.86
C ALA A 87 7.56 18.58 -1.56
N GLY A 88 6.62 17.69 -1.28
CA GLY A 88 5.80 17.80 -0.10
C GLY A 88 6.61 17.70 1.17
N GLU A 89 6.16 18.41 2.18
CA GLU A 89 6.79 18.35 3.49
C GLU A 89 6.00 17.48 4.41
N GLY A 90 6.67 17.03 5.47
CA GLY A 90 6.01 16.27 6.49
C GLY A 90 5.74 14.83 6.14
N VAL A 91 6.19 14.42 4.98
CA VAL A 91 6.02 13.03 4.58
C VAL A 91 7.08 12.22 5.30
N ARG A 92 6.63 11.31 6.15
CA ARG A 92 7.53 10.47 6.94
C ARG A 92 7.11 9.03 6.77
N TRP A 93 8.06 8.19 6.79
CA TRP A 93 7.83 6.78 6.63
C TRP A 93 8.45 6.01 7.78
N PRO A 94 7.74 5.11 8.40
CA PRO A 94 6.29 5.10 8.52
C PRO A 94 5.82 6.21 9.43
N ALA A 95 4.55 6.31 9.67
CA ALA A 95 4.04 7.36 10.55
C ALA A 95 4.75 7.30 11.89
N GLN A 96 5.05 8.45 12.41
CA GLN A 96 5.78 8.57 13.67
C GLN A 96 4.87 8.29 14.82
#